data_b9c03904bbc1276cae85085746c231d1
#
_entry.id   b9c03904bbc1276cae85085746c231d1
#
_cell.length_a   1.000
_cell.length_b   1.000
_cell.length_c   1.000
_cell.angle_alpha   90.00
_cell.angle_beta   90.00
_cell.angle_gamma   90.00
#
_symmetry.space_group_name_H-M   'P 1'
#
loop_
_entity.id
_entity.type
_entity.pdbx_description
1 polymer ?
#
loop_
_entity_poly.entity_id
_entity_poly.type
_entity_poly.pdbx_seq_one_letter_code
_entity_poly.pdbx_strand_id
1 'polypeptide(L)'
;MENCNNFIYLSYMIDELTPTYGNKDSISITKSSSISNGNTANNTHIATSLHVGTHLDMPYHFYEDGQTIEDFNCSYFYLKNILFINIKPKEIIICDELLSILDSINDKEKYEIIIVKTGLCYLRNTEQYTMNNYGFHPIIADYIRKYFKNVRFFGFDSISVSSFSNRELGREAHRRFLLPEKPILLLEDMDLREIAPNMLLKELYIAPVRISKSDGLPCTIIGVL
;
A
#
# COMPACT_ATOMS: atom_id res chain seq x y z
N MET A 1 10.64 -33.46 3.55
CA MET A 1 10.07 -32.27 4.22
C MET A 1 9.63 -31.36 3.09
N GLU A 2 8.34 -31.36 2.78
CA GLU A 2 7.78 -30.42 1.81
C GLU A 2 7.93 -29.02 2.38
N ASN A 3 8.75 -28.19 1.74
CA ASN A 3 8.82 -26.76 2.05
C ASN A 3 7.53 -26.10 1.54
N CYS A 4 6.45 -26.25 2.28
CA CYS A 4 5.24 -25.46 2.08
C CYS A 4 5.48 -24.06 2.66
N ASN A 5 6.28 -23.24 1.98
CA ASN A 5 6.24 -21.81 2.23
C ASN A 5 4.97 -21.27 1.59
N ASN A 6 3.82 -21.44 2.30
CA ASN A 6 2.56 -20.85 1.90
C ASN A 6 2.50 -19.35 2.23
N PHE A 7 3.55 -18.77 2.82
CA PHE A 7 3.62 -17.38 3.25
C PHE A 7 4.64 -16.62 2.42
N ILE A 8 4.25 -15.42 1.99
CA ILE A 8 5.11 -14.49 1.28
C ILE A 8 5.02 -13.09 1.90
N TYR A 9 6.11 -12.35 1.86
CA TYR A 9 6.07 -10.91 2.15
C TYR A 9 5.58 -10.15 0.92
N LEU A 10 4.60 -9.27 1.13
CA LEU A 10 4.09 -8.33 0.13
C LEU A 10 4.48 -6.88 0.50
N SER A 11 5.53 -6.75 1.27
CA SER A 11 6.09 -5.48 1.74
C SER A 11 7.61 -5.50 1.63
N TYR A 12 8.18 -4.34 1.30
CA TYR A 12 9.63 -4.20 1.21
C TYR A 12 10.28 -4.00 2.58
N MET A 13 11.54 -4.43 2.69
CA MET A 13 12.39 -3.96 3.78
C MET A 13 12.71 -2.48 3.58
N ILE A 14 12.74 -1.74 4.69
CA ILE A 14 13.13 -0.34 4.71
C ILE A 14 14.63 -0.23 4.96
N ASP A 15 15.31 0.50 4.09
CA ASP A 15 16.73 0.85 4.20
C ASP A 15 16.96 2.31 3.75
N GLU A 16 18.20 2.76 3.81
CA GLU A 16 18.57 4.14 3.44
C GLU A 16 18.43 4.42 1.93
N LEU A 17 18.28 3.38 1.10
CA LEU A 17 18.07 3.46 -0.36
C LEU A 17 16.60 3.30 -0.75
N THR A 18 15.70 3.12 0.22
CA THR A 18 14.27 3.00 -0.06
C THR A 18 13.77 4.23 -0.81
N PRO A 19 13.17 4.07 -2.00
CA PRO A 19 12.72 5.19 -2.80
C PRO A 19 11.60 5.95 -2.11
N THR A 20 11.56 7.27 -2.33
CA THR A 20 10.54 8.15 -1.76
C THR A 20 9.79 8.91 -2.85
N TYR A 21 8.55 9.27 -2.60
CA TYR A 21 7.70 9.95 -3.56
C TYR A 21 8.30 11.31 -3.98
N GLY A 22 8.67 11.42 -5.26
CA GLY A 22 9.33 12.61 -5.79
C GLY A 22 10.73 12.85 -5.23
N ASN A 23 11.37 11.83 -4.65
CA ASN A 23 12.70 11.90 -4.03
C ASN A 23 12.82 13.02 -2.98
N LYS A 24 11.75 13.26 -2.19
CA LYS A 24 11.68 14.39 -1.26
C LYS A 24 11.99 14.03 0.19
N ASP A 25 11.68 12.82 0.58
CA ASP A 25 11.94 12.30 1.92
C ASP A 25 13.28 11.59 1.98
N SER A 26 13.76 11.39 3.18
CA SER A 26 14.99 10.65 3.46
C SER A 26 14.77 9.68 4.62
N ILE A 27 15.53 8.60 4.60
CA ILE A 27 15.57 7.62 5.67
C ILE A 27 16.94 7.67 6.28
N SER A 28 17.02 7.75 7.59
CA SER A 28 18.27 7.67 8.35
C SER A 28 18.22 6.47 9.29
N ILE A 29 19.16 5.54 9.11
CA ILE A 29 19.32 4.37 9.96
C ILE A 29 20.70 4.46 10.62
N THR A 30 20.73 4.81 11.90
CA THR A 30 21.97 5.04 12.64
C THR A 30 22.14 4.08 13.80
N LYS A 31 23.37 3.71 14.10
CA LYS A 31 23.69 2.90 15.28
C LYS A 31 24.11 3.81 16.43
N SER A 32 23.31 3.85 17.49
CA SER A 32 23.65 4.56 18.74
C SER A 32 24.61 3.77 19.62
N SER A 33 24.64 2.41 19.48
CA SER A 33 25.64 1.53 20.08
C SER A 33 25.91 0.31 19.18
N SER A 34 27.12 -0.27 19.30
CA SER A 34 27.52 -1.44 18.51
C SER A 34 28.45 -2.35 19.30
N ILE A 35 28.18 -3.65 19.27
CA ILE A 35 29.04 -4.67 19.89
C ILE A 35 30.45 -4.65 19.26
N SER A 36 30.55 -4.37 17.94
CA SER A 36 31.85 -4.25 17.27
C SER A 36 32.70 -3.08 17.79
N ASN A 37 32.08 -2.10 18.44
CA ASN A 37 32.75 -0.95 19.07
C ASN A 37 32.90 -1.11 20.59
N GLY A 38 32.75 -2.34 21.12
CA GLY A 38 32.92 -2.65 22.56
C GLY A 38 31.71 -2.38 23.43
N ASN A 39 30.56 -2.04 22.86
CA ASN A 39 29.31 -1.91 23.60
C ASN A 39 28.70 -3.27 23.95
N THR A 40 27.83 -3.32 24.97
CA THR A 40 27.16 -4.54 25.41
C THR A 40 26.12 -5.06 24.39
N ALA A 41 25.50 -4.14 23.63
CA ALA A 41 24.44 -4.46 22.66
C ALA A 41 24.48 -3.54 21.43
N ASN A 42 23.90 -4.02 20.34
CA ASN A 42 23.60 -3.17 19.18
C ASN A 42 22.29 -2.42 19.45
N ASN A 43 22.26 -1.14 19.11
CA ASN A 43 21.06 -0.32 19.14
C ASN A 43 20.97 0.51 17.85
N THR A 44 19.82 0.43 17.18
CA THR A 44 19.58 1.09 15.90
C THR A 44 18.44 2.10 16.05
N HIS A 45 18.66 3.30 15.56
CA HIS A 45 17.62 4.33 15.42
C HIS A 45 17.23 4.45 13.96
N ILE A 46 15.93 4.64 13.72
CA ILE A 46 15.38 4.99 12.42
C ILE A 46 14.65 6.32 12.52
N ALA A 47 14.90 7.19 11.55
CA ALA A 47 14.16 8.44 11.38
C ALA A 47 13.71 8.54 9.92
N THR A 48 12.39 8.67 9.70
CA THR A 48 11.78 8.73 8.38
C THR A 48 10.38 9.35 8.48
N SER A 49 9.82 9.77 7.33
CA SER A 49 8.38 10.02 7.18
C SER A 49 7.61 8.70 7.27
N LEU A 50 6.34 8.74 7.70
CA LEU A 50 5.50 7.55 7.81
C LEU A 50 4.98 7.04 6.46
N HIS A 51 5.11 7.84 5.39
CA HIS A 51 4.73 7.50 4.01
C HIS A 51 5.95 7.04 3.18
N VAL A 52 6.82 6.23 3.78
CA VAL A 52 8.03 5.71 3.12
C VAL A 52 8.06 4.18 3.23
N GLY A 53 8.41 3.53 2.12
CA GLY A 53 8.33 2.08 2.00
C GLY A 53 6.88 1.60 1.89
N THR A 54 6.64 0.31 2.08
CA THR A 54 5.28 -0.21 2.12
C THR A 54 4.55 0.32 3.34
N HIS A 55 3.47 1.06 3.13
CA HIS A 55 2.75 1.74 4.21
C HIS A 55 1.24 1.77 3.96
N LEU A 56 0.53 2.14 5.00
CA LEU A 56 -0.92 2.32 5.03
C LEU A 56 -1.24 3.79 5.25
N ASP A 57 -2.05 4.38 4.38
CA ASP A 57 -2.61 5.70 4.60
C ASP A 57 -3.87 5.64 5.45
N MET A 58 -3.92 6.52 6.45
CA MET A 58 -5.08 6.69 7.31
C MET A 58 -5.94 7.87 6.86
N PRO A 59 -7.25 7.89 7.14
CA PRO A 59 -8.11 9.04 6.81
C PRO A 59 -7.59 10.37 7.33
N TYR A 60 -6.91 10.38 8.49
CA TYR A 60 -6.29 11.56 9.08
C TYR A 60 -5.24 12.22 8.16
N HIS A 61 -4.71 11.50 7.16
CA HIS A 61 -3.78 12.05 6.17
C HIS A 61 -4.40 13.20 5.34
N PHE A 62 -5.70 13.15 5.06
CA PHE A 62 -6.39 14.15 4.24
C PHE A 62 -7.57 14.85 4.95
N TYR A 63 -7.92 14.40 6.15
CA TYR A 63 -9.05 14.95 6.92
C TYR A 63 -8.62 15.19 8.37
N GLU A 64 -8.77 16.42 8.86
CA GLU A 64 -8.36 16.80 10.21
C GLU A 64 -9.04 15.94 11.31
N ASP A 65 -10.30 15.59 11.10
CA ASP A 65 -11.06 14.70 11.98
C ASP A 65 -11.12 13.25 11.45
N GLY A 66 -10.16 12.87 10.58
CA GLY A 66 -10.07 11.53 10.01
C GLY A 66 -9.61 10.49 11.03
N GLN A 67 -10.04 9.24 10.81
CA GLN A 67 -9.66 8.12 11.67
C GLN A 67 -8.13 7.89 11.64
N THR A 68 -7.62 7.47 12.79
CA THR A 68 -6.25 7.02 13.00
C THR A 68 -6.24 5.53 13.36
N ILE A 69 -5.08 4.94 13.65
CA ILE A 69 -4.96 3.50 13.94
C ILE A 69 -5.78 3.07 15.18
N GLU A 70 -6.02 3.99 16.12
CA GLU A 70 -6.77 3.73 17.33
C GLU A 70 -8.24 3.42 17.08
N ASP A 71 -8.79 3.87 15.96
CA ASP A 71 -10.20 3.71 15.60
C ASP A 71 -10.50 2.34 14.97
N PHE A 72 -9.44 1.55 14.67
CA PHE A 72 -9.57 0.25 14.01
C PHE A 72 -9.16 -0.89 14.96
N ASN A 73 -10.01 -1.90 15.09
CA ASN A 73 -9.67 -3.08 15.86
C ASN A 73 -8.72 -4.02 15.09
N CYS A 74 -8.05 -4.94 15.80
CA CYS A 74 -7.04 -5.82 15.23
C CYS A 74 -7.59 -6.69 14.07
N SER A 75 -8.83 -7.15 14.15
CA SER A 75 -9.45 -8.00 13.12
C SER A 75 -9.68 -7.27 11.80
N TYR A 76 -9.67 -5.94 11.80
CA TYR A 76 -9.80 -5.14 10.60
C TYR A 76 -8.68 -5.40 9.58
N PHE A 77 -7.50 -5.77 10.08
CA PHE A 77 -6.27 -5.97 9.30
C PHE A 77 -6.03 -7.43 8.86
N TYR A 78 -7.01 -8.31 9.07
CA TYR A 78 -7.00 -9.68 8.58
C TYR A 78 -8.08 -9.85 7.50
N LEU A 79 -7.70 -10.37 6.33
CA LEU A 79 -8.50 -10.40 5.12
C LEU A 79 -8.47 -11.80 4.49
N LYS A 80 -9.61 -12.29 4.03
CA LYS A 80 -9.76 -13.60 3.36
C LYS A 80 -10.21 -13.50 1.92
N ASN A 81 -10.91 -12.45 1.57
CA ASN A 81 -11.56 -12.31 0.27
C ASN A 81 -10.82 -11.26 -0.55
N ILE A 82 -9.78 -11.69 -1.23
CA ILE A 82 -8.83 -10.83 -1.93
C ILE A 82 -9.15 -10.85 -3.43
N LEU A 83 -9.37 -9.69 -4.03
CA LEU A 83 -9.41 -9.52 -5.47
C LEU A 83 -8.05 -9.04 -5.96
N PHE A 84 -7.31 -9.91 -6.63
CA PHE A 84 -6.03 -9.56 -7.24
C PHE A 84 -6.22 -9.30 -8.73
N ILE A 85 -5.76 -8.13 -9.19
CA ILE A 85 -5.86 -7.67 -10.57
C ILE A 85 -4.46 -7.36 -11.08
N ASN A 86 -4.08 -7.94 -12.22
CA ASN A 86 -2.84 -7.62 -12.91
C ASN A 86 -3.17 -6.85 -14.19
N ILE A 87 -2.66 -5.64 -14.30
CA ILE A 87 -2.87 -4.76 -15.47
C ILE A 87 -1.52 -4.30 -16.04
N LYS A 88 -1.56 -3.92 -17.31
CA LYS A 88 -0.48 -3.17 -17.96
C LYS A 88 -1.03 -1.80 -18.33
N PRO A 89 -0.85 -0.79 -17.48
CA PRO A 89 -1.43 0.53 -17.71
C PRO A 89 -1.00 1.12 -19.04
N LYS A 90 -1.95 1.71 -19.77
CA LYS A 90 -1.72 2.42 -21.03
C LYS A 90 -1.46 3.90 -20.81
N GLU A 91 -2.07 4.44 -19.75
CA GLU A 91 -2.01 5.84 -19.35
C GLU A 91 -1.37 5.98 -17.98
N ILE A 92 -0.77 7.15 -17.74
CA ILE A 92 -0.16 7.48 -16.44
C ILE A 92 -1.19 7.53 -15.30
N ILE A 93 -2.44 7.85 -15.63
CA ILE A 93 -3.58 7.82 -14.71
C ILE A 93 -4.49 6.65 -15.09
N ILE A 94 -4.48 5.64 -14.27
CA ILE A 94 -5.30 4.43 -14.43
C ILE A 94 -6.76 4.78 -14.15
N CYS A 95 -7.64 4.50 -15.09
CA CYS A 95 -9.07 4.77 -14.99
C CYS A 95 -9.91 3.69 -15.69
N ASP A 96 -10.24 3.92 -16.97
CA ASP A 96 -11.24 3.15 -17.72
C ASP A 96 -10.91 1.67 -17.84
N GLU A 97 -9.63 1.34 -17.98
CA GLU A 97 -9.17 -0.05 -18.04
C GLU A 97 -9.44 -0.81 -16.74
N LEU A 98 -9.19 -0.19 -15.58
CA LEU A 98 -9.47 -0.79 -14.29
C LEU A 98 -10.98 -0.85 -14.02
N LEU A 99 -11.72 0.22 -14.34
CA LEU A 99 -13.18 0.23 -14.21
C LEU A 99 -13.83 -0.87 -15.05
N SER A 100 -13.36 -1.08 -16.28
CA SER A 100 -13.86 -2.15 -17.15
C SER A 100 -13.63 -3.55 -16.54
N ILE A 101 -12.47 -3.79 -15.94
CA ILE A 101 -12.17 -5.04 -15.24
C ILE A 101 -13.09 -5.18 -14.02
N LEU A 102 -13.20 -4.14 -13.20
CA LEU A 102 -14.04 -4.16 -12.00
C LEU A 102 -15.53 -4.38 -12.34
N ASP A 103 -15.98 -3.83 -13.47
CA ASP A 103 -17.36 -4.01 -13.92
C ASP A 103 -17.66 -5.46 -14.28
N SER A 104 -16.71 -6.16 -14.86
CA SER A 104 -16.83 -7.59 -15.25
C SER A 104 -16.83 -8.58 -14.08
N ILE A 105 -16.42 -8.12 -12.87
CA ILE A 105 -16.36 -9.01 -11.69
C ILE A 105 -17.76 -9.32 -11.19
N ASN A 106 -18.02 -10.61 -10.97
CA ASN A 106 -19.22 -11.09 -10.29
C ASN A 106 -19.02 -11.07 -8.76
N ASP A 107 -20.13 -11.13 -8.00
CA ASP A 107 -20.12 -11.21 -6.53
C ASP A 107 -19.21 -10.15 -5.86
N LYS A 108 -19.32 -8.92 -6.33
CA LYS A 108 -18.46 -7.78 -5.93
C LYS A 108 -18.42 -7.57 -4.41
N GLU A 109 -19.53 -7.85 -3.72
CA GLU A 109 -19.66 -7.64 -2.28
C GLU A 109 -18.87 -8.65 -1.43
N LYS A 110 -18.40 -9.78 -2.00
CA LYS A 110 -17.59 -10.74 -1.24
C LYS A 110 -16.20 -10.23 -0.90
N TYR A 111 -15.64 -9.32 -1.70
CA TYR A 111 -14.26 -8.88 -1.56
C TYR A 111 -14.08 -7.85 -0.43
N GLU A 112 -12.95 -7.99 0.28
CA GLU A 112 -12.55 -7.12 1.40
C GLU A 112 -11.39 -6.20 1.02
N ILE A 113 -10.62 -6.58 0.00
CA ILE A 113 -9.51 -5.82 -0.55
C ILE A 113 -9.42 -6.03 -2.07
N ILE A 114 -9.03 -4.97 -2.77
CA ILE A 114 -8.60 -5.03 -4.16
C ILE A 114 -7.11 -4.71 -4.21
N ILE A 115 -6.32 -5.60 -4.82
CA ILE A 115 -4.88 -5.39 -5.04
C ILE A 115 -4.64 -5.28 -6.54
N VAL A 116 -4.00 -4.21 -6.98
CA VAL A 116 -3.68 -3.94 -8.38
C VAL A 116 -2.17 -3.98 -8.59
N LYS A 117 -1.70 -4.96 -9.38
CA LYS A 117 -0.32 -5.04 -9.84
C LYS A 117 -0.20 -4.35 -11.19
N THR A 118 0.60 -3.28 -11.25
CA THR A 118 0.86 -2.50 -12.47
C THR A 118 2.17 -2.88 -13.14
N GLY A 119 3.05 -3.58 -12.42
CA GLY A 119 4.42 -3.91 -12.81
C GLY A 119 5.46 -2.89 -12.37
N LEU A 120 5.07 -1.80 -11.69
CA LEU A 120 6.02 -0.83 -11.13
C LEU A 120 6.93 -1.43 -10.07
N CYS A 121 6.51 -2.48 -9.37
CA CYS A 121 7.36 -3.22 -8.43
C CYS A 121 8.68 -3.71 -9.04
N TYR A 122 8.74 -3.91 -10.36
CA TYR A 122 9.97 -4.27 -11.08
C TYR A 122 10.87 -3.07 -11.41
N LEU A 123 10.35 -1.85 -11.26
CA LEU A 123 11.02 -0.59 -11.59
C LEU A 123 11.30 0.26 -10.36
N ARG A 124 11.20 -0.32 -9.15
CA ARG A 124 11.20 0.40 -7.88
C ARG A 124 12.40 1.34 -7.69
N ASN A 125 13.56 1.00 -8.21
CA ASN A 125 14.80 1.79 -8.08
C ASN A 125 15.06 2.72 -9.27
N THR A 126 14.01 3.15 -9.99
CA THR A 126 14.11 4.02 -11.16
C THR A 126 13.34 5.33 -10.99
N GLU A 127 13.68 6.34 -11.79
CA GLU A 127 12.90 7.58 -11.85
C GLU A 127 11.45 7.37 -12.30
N GLN A 128 11.18 6.31 -13.08
CA GLN A 128 9.82 5.98 -13.43
C GLN A 128 8.99 5.66 -12.20
N TYR A 129 9.58 5.04 -11.19
CA TYR A 129 8.90 4.72 -9.94
C TYR A 129 8.65 5.95 -9.07
N THR A 130 9.62 6.83 -8.93
CA THR A 130 9.57 7.97 -7.99
C THR A 130 8.99 9.24 -8.57
N MET A 131 9.16 9.47 -9.90
CA MET A 131 8.82 10.73 -10.57
C MET A 131 7.75 10.58 -11.65
N ASN A 132 7.60 9.37 -12.22
CA ASN A 132 6.68 9.09 -13.33
C ASN A 132 5.80 7.87 -13.04
N ASN A 133 5.50 7.65 -11.76
CA ASN A 133 4.67 6.54 -11.31
C ASN A 133 3.23 6.64 -11.82
N TYR A 134 2.59 5.49 -11.97
CA TYR A 134 1.15 5.44 -12.22
C TYR A 134 0.37 5.96 -11.01
N GLY A 135 -0.67 6.75 -11.30
CA GLY A 135 -1.69 7.15 -10.34
C GLY A 135 -3.05 6.57 -10.69
N PHE A 136 -4.00 6.69 -9.78
CA PHE A 136 -5.37 6.19 -9.96
C PHE A 136 -6.36 7.35 -9.99
N HIS A 137 -7.32 7.28 -10.91
CA HIS A 137 -8.35 8.31 -11.02
C HIS A 137 -9.32 8.24 -9.82
N PRO A 138 -9.74 9.38 -9.23
CA PRO A 138 -10.61 9.43 -8.04
C PRO A 138 -11.91 8.64 -8.18
N ILE A 139 -12.48 8.57 -9.40
CA ILE A 139 -13.73 7.84 -9.67
C ILE A 139 -13.66 6.35 -9.32
N ILE A 140 -12.45 5.77 -9.29
CA ILE A 140 -12.24 4.36 -8.91
C ILE A 140 -12.69 4.15 -7.46
N ALA A 141 -12.36 5.07 -6.55
CA ALA A 141 -12.79 5.00 -5.16
C ALA A 141 -14.31 5.03 -5.04
N ASP A 142 -14.96 5.92 -5.80
CA ASP A 142 -16.42 6.03 -5.78
C ASP A 142 -17.09 4.77 -6.35
N TYR A 143 -16.51 4.21 -7.44
CA TYR A 143 -16.97 2.96 -8.03
C TYR A 143 -16.85 1.80 -7.04
N ILE A 144 -15.69 1.64 -6.41
CA ILE A 144 -15.44 0.58 -5.42
C ILE A 144 -16.42 0.74 -4.25
N ARG A 145 -16.57 1.92 -3.67
CA ARG A 145 -17.47 2.20 -2.54
C ARG A 145 -18.92 1.89 -2.87
N LYS A 146 -19.34 2.11 -4.11
CA LYS A 146 -20.71 1.86 -4.57
C LYS A 146 -21.00 0.38 -4.80
N TYR A 147 -20.08 -0.35 -5.43
CA TYR A 147 -20.34 -1.70 -5.94
C TYR A 147 -19.62 -2.80 -5.15
N PHE A 148 -18.51 -2.52 -4.49
CA PHE A 148 -17.74 -3.43 -3.66
C PHE A 148 -17.87 -3.05 -2.18
N LYS A 149 -19.07 -3.18 -1.64
CA LYS A 149 -19.46 -2.59 -0.35
C LYS A 149 -18.64 -3.03 0.85
N ASN A 150 -17.99 -4.21 0.79
CA ASN A 150 -17.17 -4.75 1.86
C ASN A 150 -15.67 -4.47 1.67
N VAL A 151 -15.26 -3.86 0.56
CA VAL A 151 -13.88 -3.46 0.35
C VAL A 151 -13.53 -2.31 1.30
N ARG A 152 -12.48 -2.54 2.10
CA ARG A 152 -11.94 -1.60 3.07
C ARG A 152 -10.46 -1.26 2.83
N PHE A 153 -9.82 -1.95 1.86
CA PHE A 153 -8.45 -1.66 1.44
C PHE A 153 -8.32 -1.66 -0.08
N PHE A 154 -7.45 -0.77 -0.57
CA PHE A 154 -7.02 -0.75 -1.95
C PHE A 154 -5.50 -0.74 -1.97
N GLY A 155 -4.88 -1.83 -2.45
CA GLY A 155 -3.43 -2.02 -2.45
C GLY A 155 -2.85 -2.03 -3.86
N PHE A 156 -1.62 -1.55 -4.00
CA PHE A 156 -0.94 -1.51 -5.30
C PHE A 156 0.59 -1.40 -5.18
N ASP A 157 1.28 -1.69 -6.28
CA ASP A 157 2.73 -1.66 -6.41
C ASP A 157 3.30 -0.32 -6.91
N SER A 158 2.50 0.74 -6.93
CA SER A 158 2.98 2.11 -7.13
C SER A 158 3.37 2.74 -5.81
N ILE A 159 4.29 3.71 -5.87
CA ILE A 159 4.77 4.44 -4.69
C ILE A 159 3.69 5.30 -4.03
N SER A 160 2.66 5.69 -4.79
CA SER A 160 1.49 6.42 -4.30
C SER A 160 0.29 6.21 -5.22
N VAL A 161 -0.94 6.36 -4.68
CA VAL A 161 -2.17 6.49 -5.46
C VAL A 161 -2.12 7.72 -6.37
N SER A 162 -1.30 8.71 -6.00
CA SER A 162 -1.02 9.91 -6.76
C SER A 162 0.13 9.70 -7.75
N SER A 163 -0.09 9.96 -9.03
CA SER A 163 1.05 10.15 -9.94
C SER A 163 1.78 11.46 -9.61
N PHE A 164 3.10 11.42 -9.56
CA PHE A 164 3.91 12.62 -9.31
C PHE A 164 3.74 13.66 -10.42
N SER A 165 3.48 13.23 -11.66
CA SER A 165 3.22 14.11 -12.79
C SER A 165 1.83 14.78 -12.77
N ASN A 166 0.87 14.29 -11.95
CA ASN A 166 -0.47 14.87 -11.79
C ASN A 166 -0.91 14.87 -10.32
N ARG A 167 -0.24 15.67 -9.51
CA ARG A 167 -0.42 15.71 -8.04
C ARG A 167 -1.76 16.27 -7.59
N GLU A 168 -2.40 17.12 -8.41
CA GLU A 168 -3.71 17.67 -8.07
C GLU A 168 -4.78 16.58 -8.11
N LEU A 169 -4.84 15.83 -9.20
CA LEU A 169 -5.74 14.69 -9.33
C LEU A 169 -5.43 13.61 -8.27
N GLY A 170 -4.15 13.41 -7.97
CA GLY A 170 -3.71 12.48 -6.93
C GLY A 170 -4.21 12.86 -5.53
N ARG A 171 -4.18 14.14 -5.16
CA ARG A 171 -4.77 14.62 -3.89
C ARG A 171 -6.27 14.37 -3.83
N GLU A 172 -6.97 14.54 -4.95
CA GLU A 172 -8.39 14.23 -5.01
C GLU A 172 -8.63 12.71 -4.89
N ALA A 173 -7.77 11.88 -5.48
CA ALA A 173 -7.84 10.42 -5.32
C ALA A 173 -7.70 10.01 -3.84
N HIS A 174 -6.70 10.53 -3.11
CA HIS A 174 -6.57 10.26 -1.68
C HIS A 174 -7.85 10.66 -0.91
N ARG A 175 -8.39 11.86 -1.15
CA ARG A 175 -9.63 12.29 -0.49
C ARG A 175 -10.78 11.35 -0.77
N ARG A 176 -10.91 10.89 -2.01
CA ARG A 176 -11.99 9.97 -2.37
C ARG A 176 -11.82 8.60 -1.73
N PHE A 177 -10.61 8.06 -1.68
CA PHE A 177 -10.36 6.78 -1.03
C PHE A 177 -10.53 6.87 0.49
N LEU A 178 -9.95 7.89 1.12
CA LEU A 178 -9.88 8.05 2.58
C LEU A 178 -11.10 8.77 3.19
N LEU A 179 -12.21 8.89 2.47
CA LEU A 179 -13.43 9.56 2.94
C LEU A 179 -13.88 9.01 4.30
N PRO A 180 -13.96 9.83 5.39
CA PRO A 180 -14.13 9.32 6.76
C PRO A 180 -15.39 8.49 7.01
N GLU A 181 -16.49 8.78 6.31
CA GLU A 181 -17.76 8.05 6.49
C GLU A 181 -17.68 6.58 6.08
N LYS A 182 -16.83 6.28 5.09
CA LYS A 182 -16.57 4.91 4.62
C LYS A 182 -15.20 4.84 3.96
N PRO A 183 -14.12 4.84 4.74
CA PRO A 183 -12.77 4.85 4.18
C PRO A 183 -12.44 3.53 3.48
N ILE A 184 -11.69 3.66 2.39
CA ILE A 184 -10.96 2.57 1.74
C ILE A 184 -9.49 2.91 1.95
N LEU A 185 -8.85 2.24 2.91
CA LEU A 185 -7.47 2.52 3.28
C LEU A 185 -6.52 2.15 2.14
N LEU A 186 -5.51 2.97 1.89
CA LEU A 186 -4.55 2.76 0.81
C LEU A 186 -3.33 2.00 1.32
N LEU A 187 -2.98 0.90 0.64
CA LEU A 187 -1.73 0.17 0.84
C LEU A 187 -0.80 0.49 -0.33
N GLU A 188 0.15 1.36 -0.10
CA GLU A 188 1.06 1.89 -1.09
C GLU A 188 2.43 1.16 -1.06
N ASP A 189 3.16 1.19 -2.18
CA ASP A 189 4.48 0.56 -2.33
C ASP A 189 4.48 -0.92 -1.91
N MET A 190 3.51 -1.72 -2.41
CA MET A 190 3.48 -3.16 -2.16
C MET A 190 4.52 -3.90 -3.01
N ASP A 191 5.18 -4.90 -2.41
CA ASP A 191 6.04 -5.82 -3.15
C ASP A 191 5.22 -6.94 -3.78
N LEU A 192 4.80 -6.75 -5.02
CA LEU A 192 4.00 -7.72 -5.77
C LEU A 192 4.83 -8.54 -6.78
N ARG A 193 6.17 -8.50 -6.70
CA ARG A 193 7.05 -9.17 -7.68
C ARG A 193 6.83 -10.67 -7.72
N GLU A 194 6.67 -11.32 -6.58
CA GLU A 194 6.54 -12.77 -6.45
C GLU A 194 5.12 -13.30 -6.75
N ILE A 195 4.11 -12.43 -6.86
CA ILE A 195 2.77 -12.87 -7.23
C ILE A 195 2.68 -13.11 -8.73
N ALA A 196 2.61 -14.38 -9.12
CA ALA A 196 2.33 -14.78 -10.50
C ALA A 196 0.82 -14.73 -10.81
N PRO A 197 0.42 -14.60 -12.10
CA PRO A 197 -0.99 -14.48 -12.50
C PRO A 197 -1.89 -15.66 -12.09
N ASN A 198 -1.31 -16.83 -11.84
CA ASN A 198 -2.02 -18.06 -11.46
C ASN A 198 -1.97 -18.34 -9.95
N MET A 199 -1.32 -17.50 -9.17
CA MET A 199 -1.28 -17.63 -7.71
C MET A 199 -2.55 -17.07 -7.10
N LEU A 200 -3.11 -17.82 -6.14
CA LEU A 200 -4.28 -17.42 -5.37
C LEU A 200 -3.84 -17.00 -3.97
N LEU A 201 -4.00 -15.73 -3.65
CA LEU A 201 -3.90 -15.23 -2.29
C LEU A 201 -5.17 -15.63 -1.52
N LYS A 202 -5.03 -16.50 -0.52
CA LYS A 202 -6.12 -16.97 0.33
C LYS A 202 -6.39 -16.06 1.50
N GLU A 203 -5.32 -15.56 2.12
CA GLU A 203 -5.38 -14.71 3.30
C GLU A 203 -4.34 -13.61 3.21
N LEU A 204 -4.62 -12.50 3.86
CA LEU A 204 -3.70 -11.38 3.99
C LEU A 204 -3.70 -10.86 5.42
N TYR A 205 -2.51 -10.68 5.96
CA TYR A 205 -2.26 -10.04 7.25
C TYR A 205 -1.55 -8.72 6.99
N ILE A 206 -2.15 -7.62 7.43
CA ILE A 206 -1.56 -6.29 7.39
C ILE A 206 -1.15 -5.95 8.82
N ALA A 207 0.13 -5.73 9.05
CA ALA A 207 0.69 -5.43 10.36
C ALA A 207 1.32 -4.03 10.39
N PRO A 208 0.51 -2.96 10.54
CA PRO A 208 1.02 -1.61 10.65
C PRO A 208 1.73 -1.38 11.98
N VAL A 209 2.76 -0.55 11.97
CA VAL A 209 3.36 -0.03 13.20
C VAL A 209 2.33 0.85 13.89
N ARG A 210 2.00 0.54 15.16
CA ARG A 210 0.98 1.29 15.91
C ARG A 210 1.56 2.58 16.51
N ILE A 211 1.48 3.65 15.74
CA ILE A 211 1.89 4.99 16.18
C ILE A 211 0.61 5.80 16.42
N SER A 212 0.48 6.35 17.63
CA SER A 212 -0.70 7.14 18.01
C SER A 212 -0.85 8.40 17.19
N LYS A 213 -2.07 8.73 16.77
CA LYS A 213 -2.43 9.96 16.06
C LYS A 213 -1.61 10.19 14.77
N SER A 214 -1.28 9.12 14.09
CA SER A 214 -0.50 9.20 12.85
C SER A 214 -1.40 9.17 11.61
N ASP A 215 -0.93 9.82 10.56
CA ASP A 215 -1.55 9.95 9.25
C ASP A 215 -1.17 8.82 8.29
N GLY A 216 -0.03 8.18 8.53
CA GLY A 216 0.50 7.05 7.78
C GLY A 216 1.17 6.04 8.69
N LEU A 217 1.31 4.81 8.24
CA LEU A 217 1.87 3.72 9.04
C LEU A 217 2.69 2.77 8.16
N PRO A 218 4.03 2.74 8.29
CA PRO A 218 4.81 1.65 7.72
C PRO A 218 4.24 0.31 8.18
N CYS A 219 4.13 -0.64 7.26
CA CYS A 219 3.51 -1.92 7.59
C CYS A 219 4.24 -3.11 6.95
N THR A 220 4.19 -4.24 7.66
CA THR A 220 4.52 -5.55 7.11
C THR A 220 3.25 -6.19 6.59
N ILE A 221 3.29 -6.67 5.35
CA ILE A 221 2.17 -7.35 4.72
C ILE A 221 2.58 -8.79 4.43
N ILE A 222 1.80 -9.75 4.91
CA ILE A 222 2.03 -11.18 4.73
C ILE A 222 0.85 -11.76 3.97
N GLY A 223 1.12 -12.35 2.81
CA GLY A 223 0.17 -13.12 2.02
C GLY A 223 0.28 -14.60 2.28
N VAL A 224 -0.85 -15.31 2.27
CA VAL A 224 -0.95 -16.79 2.32
C VAL A 224 -1.41 -17.28 0.95
N LEU A 225 -0.64 -18.21 0.36
CA LEU A 225 -0.90 -18.80 -0.95
C LEU A 225 -1.69 -20.12 -0.86
#